data_e896aecd3836aa2335f006476c07653e
#
_entry.id   e896aecd3836aa2335f006476c07653e
#
_cell.length_a   1.000
_cell.length_b   1.000
_cell.length_c   1.000
_cell.angle_alpha   90.00
_cell.angle_beta   90.00
_cell.angle_gamma   90.00
#
_symmetry.space_group_name_H-M   'P 1'
#
loop_
_entity.id
_entity.type
_entity.pdbx_description
1 polymer ?
#
loop_
_entity_poly.entity_id
_entity_poly.type
_entity_poly.pdbx_seq_one_letter_code
_entity_poly.pdbx_strand_id
1 'polypeptide(L)'
;MSPPAHPDSAPANQDRPTTYKSNLEEYEREGDVRLPFLLSYREVKLLGIAGVGFFLDAYDLFIINPVATMLQYRLYGGEELPPGLEGFIKAGANIGSVIGQFAFGYSADYFGRKAVYGKELMLIIFATIGTICDPTGALSPSGSLIWLAVWRIILGIGIGGDYPMSASVATDRANLRRRGTLLSYIFANQGWGSFVGSLATIIILLCYKHTMEVDGKTSKVDGVWRILVGLSLIPAFGTLYQRLTLPESTRYVESRKGNVPVADEESIEELKKKANADPGVSEKVTPASSETESDGTRTPPSETAATDESAAAAAAAAKRHAADLAAAKKNHFREFFQYFSEWRHLKVLIGTCTCWFLLDVAFYGINLNQNVVLQQIGFDGSSGSPWNRLFKIGIGNLIVTALGFVPGYYVTILTIEKLGRKWIQIQGFLLAALFLGVLAGKFHELSTPAFIVCFAFLQFFFNFGANTTTYCYPAEVFPTRFRASAHGMSAACGKAGAIVSALAFNSLSKKIGTPAVLWIFFGCCIAGAGFTLLLPEVRGRDPDIVYAEEQREYERTHGRLAH
;
A
#
# COMPACT_ATOMS: atom_id res chain seq x y z
N MET A 1 -13.08 -59.89 49.58
CA MET A 1 -13.13 -60.06 48.13
C MET A 1 -13.07 -58.65 47.51
N SER A 2 -11.86 -58.27 47.13
CA SER A 2 -11.61 -56.99 46.43
C SER A 2 -11.90 -57.19 44.95
N PRO A 3 -12.46 -56.20 44.20
CA PRO A 3 -12.63 -56.32 42.78
C PRO A 3 -11.29 -56.06 42.04
N PRO A 4 -11.09 -56.64 40.85
CA PRO A 4 -9.82 -56.60 40.12
C PRO A 4 -9.55 -55.27 39.49
N ALA A 5 -8.26 -54.95 39.40
CA ALA A 5 -7.70 -53.78 38.71
C ALA A 5 -7.98 -53.83 37.21
N HIS A 6 -8.36 -52.69 36.64
CA HIS A 6 -8.41 -52.48 35.19
C HIS A 6 -6.99 -52.34 34.65
N PRO A 7 -6.68 -52.98 33.52
CA PRO A 7 -5.40 -52.81 32.85
C PRO A 7 -5.38 -51.55 31.99
N ASP A 8 -4.25 -50.91 32.09
CA ASP A 8 -3.58 -50.09 31.08
C ASP A 8 -4.38 -49.06 30.26
N SER A 9 -4.33 -47.83 30.74
CA SER A 9 -4.38 -46.68 29.89
C SER A 9 -3.15 -46.69 28.98
N ALA A 10 -3.35 -47.01 27.71
CA ALA A 10 -2.37 -46.84 26.68
C ALA A 10 -1.89 -45.37 26.67
N PRO A 11 -0.58 -45.10 26.47
CA PRO A 11 -0.09 -43.73 26.38
C PRO A 11 -0.75 -43.04 25.19
N ALA A 12 -1.36 -41.88 25.48
CA ALA A 12 -1.90 -41.01 24.46
C ALA A 12 -0.85 -40.78 23.39
N ASN A 13 -1.24 -41.01 22.17
CA ASN A 13 -0.44 -40.89 20.95
C ASN A 13 0.06 -39.44 20.82
N GLN A 14 1.26 -39.16 21.35
CA GLN A 14 1.90 -37.82 21.34
C GLN A 14 2.58 -37.46 20.04
N ASP A 15 2.47 -38.28 18.99
CA ASP A 15 3.19 -38.12 17.73
C ASP A 15 2.28 -37.82 16.51
N ARG A 16 1.27 -36.98 16.68
CA ARG A 16 0.76 -36.28 15.48
C ARG A 16 1.45 -34.93 15.38
N PRO A 17 2.26 -34.65 14.33
CA PRO A 17 2.74 -33.32 14.11
C PRO A 17 1.50 -32.42 13.93
N THR A 18 1.21 -31.60 14.93
CA THR A 18 0.23 -30.53 14.81
C THR A 18 0.68 -29.69 13.64
N THR A 19 -0.14 -29.59 12.61
CA THR A 19 0.18 -28.74 11.46
C THR A 19 0.39 -27.33 12.00
N TYR A 20 1.52 -26.72 11.69
CA TYR A 20 1.91 -25.35 12.05
C TYR A 20 0.72 -24.37 12.05
N LYS A 21 -0.16 -24.47 11.06
CA LYS A 21 -1.37 -23.67 10.91
C LYS A 21 -2.32 -23.77 12.12
N SER A 22 -2.48 -24.95 12.74
CA SER A 22 -3.39 -25.13 13.88
C SER A 22 -2.84 -24.48 15.16
N ASN A 23 -1.54 -24.53 15.39
CA ASN A 23 -0.91 -23.96 16.59
C ASN A 23 -0.93 -22.43 16.57
N LEU A 24 -0.70 -21.82 15.40
CA LEU A 24 -0.75 -20.38 15.27
C LEU A 24 -2.18 -19.83 15.32
N GLU A 25 -3.14 -20.53 14.72
CA GLU A 25 -4.57 -20.19 14.81
C GLU A 25 -5.08 -20.29 16.25
N GLU A 26 -4.60 -21.25 17.04
CA GLU A 26 -4.94 -21.40 18.45
C GLU A 26 -4.36 -20.26 19.30
N TYR A 27 -3.08 -19.95 19.13
CA TYR A 27 -2.42 -18.82 19.78
C TYR A 27 -3.11 -17.47 19.49
N GLU A 28 -3.47 -17.22 18.24
CA GLU A 28 -4.15 -16.00 17.85
C GLU A 28 -5.62 -15.95 18.32
N ARG A 29 -6.25 -17.09 18.46
CA ARG A 29 -7.62 -17.19 18.99
C ARG A 29 -7.67 -16.87 20.48
N GLU A 30 -6.70 -17.31 21.25
CA GLU A 30 -6.63 -17.07 22.70
C GLU A 30 -6.32 -15.60 23.02
N GLY A 31 -5.55 -14.89 22.19
CA GLY A 31 -5.11 -13.52 22.44
C GLY A 31 -6.07 -12.42 22.01
N ASP A 32 -7.04 -12.67 21.12
CA ASP A 32 -7.90 -11.64 20.57
C ASP A 32 -9.33 -12.10 20.24
N VAL A 33 -10.26 -11.80 21.16
CA VAL A 33 -11.69 -12.17 21.07
C VAL A 33 -12.50 -11.20 20.21
N ARG A 34 -11.92 -10.06 19.75
CA ARG A 34 -12.63 -9.04 18.96
C ARG A 34 -12.98 -9.56 17.57
N LEU A 35 -14.06 -9.02 17.00
CA LEU A 35 -14.41 -9.28 15.59
C LEU A 35 -13.26 -8.84 14.66
N PRO A 36 -12.97 -9.57 13.56
CA PRO A 36 -11.82 -9.31 12.69
C PRO A 36 -11.73 -7.87 12.16
N PHE A 37 -12.86 -7.21 11.93
CA PHE A 37 -12.93 -5.84 11.42
C PHE A 37 -12.81 -4.75 12.51
N LEU A 38 -12.79 -5.09 13.79
CA LEU A 38 -12.62 -4.11 14.88
C LEU A 38 -11.14 -3.91 15.19
N LEU A 39 -10.62 -2.73 14.91
CA LEU A 39 -9.24 -2.37 15.17
C LEU A 39 -9.02 -1.99 16.64
N SER A 40 -7.85 -2.33 17.18
CA SER A 40 -7.35 -1.83 18.47
C SER A 40 -6.85 -0.40 18.35
N TYR A 41 -6.67 0.28 19.47
CA TYR A 41 -6.09 1.63 19.47
C TYR A 41 -4.69 1.68 18.79
N ARG A 42 -3.86 0.65 18.99
CA ARG A 42 -2.53 0.53 18.35
C ARG A 42 -2.65 0.40 16.83
N GLU A 43 -3.61 -0.42 16.36
CA GLU A 43 -3.89 -0.58 14.93
C GLU A 43 -4.49 0.68 14.31
N VAL A 44 -5.37 1.39 15.02
CA VAL A 44 -5.91 2.70 14.59
C VAL A 44 -4.80 3.74 14.48
N LYS A 45 -3.86 3.78 15.45
CA LYS A 45 -2.70 4.67 15.39
C LYS A 45 -1.82 4.34 14.17
N LEU A 46 -1.56 3.07 13.92
CA LEU A 46 -0.80 2.61 12.74
C LEU A 46 -1.53 2.94 11.44
N LEU A 47 -2.85 2.76 11.41
CA LEU A 47 -3.71 3.17 10.29
C LEU A 47 -3.60 4.67 10.03
N GLY A 48 -3.61 5.51 11.06
CA GLY A 48 -3.42 6.96 10.94
C GLY A 48 -2.07 7.34 10.34
N ILE A 49 -1.00 6.59 10.65
CA ILE A 49 0.35 6.85 10.13
C ILE A 49 0.52 6.34 8.70
N ALA A 50 0.16 5.08 8.44
CA ALA A 50 0.35 4.44 7.14
C ALA A 50 -0.77 4.78 6.15
N GLY A 51 -2.01 4.86 6.60
CA GLY A 51 -3.16 5.14 5.75
C GLY A 51 -3.17 6.56 5.17
N VAL A 52 -2.61 7.54 5.88
CA VAL A 52 -2.50 8.93 5.35
C VAL A 52 -1.65 8.97 4.08
N GLY A 53 -0.64 8.12 3.92
CA GLY A 53 0.10 8.03 2.68
C GLY A 53 -0.79 7.63 1.51
N PHE A 54 -1.57 6.57 1.65
CA PHE A 54 -2.52 6.14 0.61
C PHE A 54 -3.64 7.16 0.35
N PHE A 55 -4.05 7.90 1.40
CA PHE A 55 -4.94 9.04 1.22
C PHE A 55 -4.32 10.11 0.32
N LEU A 56 -3.07 10.50 0.59
CA LEU A 56 -2.33 11.49 -0.19
C LEU A 56 -2.09 11.03 -1.62
N ASP A 57 -1.69 9.75 -1.79
CA ASP A 57 -1.44 9.16 -3.09
C ASP A 57 -2.67 9.27 -4.00
N ALA A 58 -3.83 8.85 -3.51
CA ALA A 58 -5.06 8.93 -4.29
C ALA A 58 -5.54 10.37 -4.49
N TYR A 59 -5.42 11.21 -3.45
CA TYR A 59 -5.71 12.63 -3.58
C TYR A 59 -4.90 13.25 -4.73
N ASP A 60 -3.56 13.14 -4.69
CA ASP A 60 -2.66 13.76 -5.65
C ASP A 60 -2.74 13.11 -7.05
N LEU A 61 -3.06 11.80 -7.13
CA LEU A 61 -3.22 11.12 -8.41
C LEU A 61 -4.51 11.53 -9.14
N PHE A 62 -5.62 11.70 -8.42
CA PHE A 62 -6.92 11.91 -9.06
C PHE A 62 -7.34 13.38 -9.19
N ILE A 63 -6.85 14.30 -8.34
CA ILE A 63 -7.09 15.73 -8.54
C ILE A 63 -6.47 16.28 -9.84
N ILE A 64 -5.56 15.54 -10.47
CA ILE A 64 -5.00 15.96 -11.76
C ILE A 64 -6.07 16.09 -12.86
N ASN A 65 -7.17 15.33 -12.78
CA ASN A 65 -8.24 15.43 -13.77
C ASN A 65 -8.91 16.82 -13.75
N PRO A 66 -9.47 17.31 -12.63
CA PRO A 66 -9.97 18.67 -12.58
C PRO A 66 -8.87 19.73 -12.77
N VAL A 67 -7.66 19.50 -12.26
CA VAL A 67 -6.52 20.42 -12.46
C VAL A 67 -6.17 20.57 -13.94
N ALA A 68 -6.12 19.47 -14.71
CA ALA A 68 -5.87 19.53 -16.15
C ALA A 68 -6.92 20.38 -16.87
N THR A 69 -8.21 20.24 -16.50
CA THR A 69 -9.29 21.07 -17.03
C THR A 69 -9.15 22.53 -16.60
N MET A 70 -8.71 22.82 -15.37
CA MET A 70 -8.43 24.19 -14.90
C MET A 70 -7.28 24.82 -15.68
N LEU A 71 -6.21 24.06 -15.95
CA LEU A 71 -5.07 24.50 -16.76
C LEU A 71 -5.45 24.75 -18.23
N GLN A 72 -6.40 23.99 -18.77
CA GLN A 72 -6.99 24.23 -20.08
C GLN A 72 -7.56 25.64 -20.17
N TYR A 73 -8.35 26.07 -19.17
CA TYR A 73 -8.86 27.43 -19.10
C TYR A 73 -7.79 28.48 -18.82
N ARG A 74 -6.79 28.14 -17.99
CA ARG A 74 -5.74 29.08 -17.60
C ARG A 74 -4.72 29.35 -18.69
N LEU A 75 -4.29 28.31 -19.41
CA LEU A 75 -3.16 28.36 -20.35
C LEU A 75 -3.59 28.40 -21.82
N TYR A 76 -4.74 27.79 -22.15
CA TYR A 76 -5.21 27.63 -23.52
C TYR A 76 -6.58 28.29 -23.79
N GLY A 77 -7.08 29.13 -22.86
CA GLY A 77 -8.31 29.88 -23.06
C GLY A 77 -9.58 29.02 -23.16
N GLY A 78 -9.50 27.75 -22.76
CA GLY A 78 -10.60 26.78 -22.84
C GLY A 78 -10.51 25.79 -24.01
N GLU A 79 -9.49 25.92 -24.86
CA GLU A 79 -9.18 24.93 -25.91
C GLU A 79 -8.54 23.67 -25.30
N GLU A 80 -8.65 22.53 -26.01
CA GLU A 80 -8.07 21.27 -25.56
C GLU A 80 -6.57 21.36 -25.34
N LEU A 81 -6.07 20.73 -24.27
CA LEU A 81 -4.64 20.56 -24.06
C LEU A 81 -4.02 19.71 -25.18
N PRO A 82 -2.75 19.96 -25.56
CA PRO A 82 -2.05 19.07 -26.47
C PRO A 82 -2.07 17.62 -25.95
N PRO A 83 -2.62 16.64 -26.71
CA PRO A 83 -2.87 15.29 -26.19
C PRO A 83 -1.64 14.59 -25.60
N GLY A 84 -0.46 14.83 -26.20
CA GLY A 84 0.80 14.28 -25.71
C GLY A 84 1.21 14.85 -24.34
N LEU A 85 1.03 16.16 -24.12
CA LEU A 85 1.34 16.80 -22.84
C LEU A 85 0.31 16.47 -21.76
N GLU A 86 -0.97 16.38 -22.11
CA GLU A 86 -2.02 15.93 -21.19
C GLU A 86 -1.75 14.50 -20.70
N GLY A 87 -1.45 13.59 -21.64
CA GLY A 87 -1.07 12.21 -21.31
C GLY A 87 0.18 12.17 -20.43
N PHE A 88 1.19 13.00 -20.70
CA PHE A 88 2.41 13.06 -19.92
C PHE A 88 2.19 13.58 -18.49
N ILE A 89 1.36 14.60 -18.29
CA ILE A 89 0.97 15.08 -16.95
C ILE A 89 0.25 13.99 -16.16
N LYS A 90 -0.70 13.28 -16.79
CA LYS A 90 -1.45 12.19 -16.16
C LYS A 90 -0.56 10.99 -15.84
N ALA A 91 0.37 10.64 -16.72
CA ALA A 91 1.31 9.53 -16.53
C ALA A 91 2.47 9.88 -15.58
N GLY A 92 2.83 11.15 -15.41
CA GLY A 92 4.05 11.59 -14.72
C GLY A 92 4.21 11.00 -13.32
N ALA A 93 3.17 11.05 -12.49
CA ALA A 93 3.22 10.47 -11.16
C ALA A 93 3.37 8.93 -11.19
N ASN A 94 2.77 8.24 -12.15
CA ASN A 94 2.93 6.80 -12.29
C ASN A 94 4.34 6.42 -12.78
N ILE A 95 4.94 7.23 -13.67
CA ILE A 95 6.34 7.06 -14.12
C ILE A 95 7.29 7.17 -12.91
N GLY A 96 7.13 8.22 -12.11
CA GLY A 96 7.89 8.36 -10.87
C GLY A 96 7.67 7.21 -9.90
N SER A 97 6.43 6.74 -9.77
CA SER A 97 6.08 5.65 -8.86
C SER A 97 6.79 4.34 -9.19
N VAL A 98 6.97 4.01 -10.47
CA VAL A 98 7.77 2.82 -10.86
C VAL A 98 9.18 2.92 -10.30
N ILE A 99 9.83 4.08 -10.45
CA ILE A 99 11.18 4.32 -9.92
C ILE A 99 11.18 4.22 -8.40
N GLY A 100 10.23 4.88 -7.75
CA GLY A 100 10.09 4.89 -6.29
C GLY A 100 9.86 3.50 -5.70
N GLN A 101 8.99 2.70 -6.31
CA GLN A 101 8.66 1.36 -5.84
C GLN A 101 9.86 0.42 -5.84
N PHE A 102 10.68 0.45 -6.90
CA PHE A 102 11.93 -0.30 -6.93
C PHE A 102 12.95 0.25 -5.93
N ALA A 103 13.19 1.56 -5.95
CA ALA A 103 14.24 2.19 -5.13
C ALA A 103 13.95 2.04 -3.63
N PHE A 104 12.74 2.39 -3.18
CA PHE A 104 12.37 2.32 -1.78
C PHE A 104 12.10 0.89 -1.31
N GLY A 105 11.52 0.03 -2.17
CA GLY A 105 11.32 -1.38 -1.84
C GLY A 105 12.64 -2.08 -1.54
N TYR A 106 13.63 -1.94 -2.41
CA TYR A 106 14.98 -2.47 -2.19
C TYR A 106 15.66 -1.82 -0.98
N SER A 107 15.60 -0.49 -0.88
CA SER A 107 16.22 0.26 0.23
C SER A 107 15.64 -0.15 1.60
N ALA A 108 14.35 -0.47 1.67
CA ALA A 108 13.69 -0.89 2.89
C ALA A 108 14.18 -2.26 3.40
N ASP A 109 14.39 -3.20 2.48
CA ASP A 109 14.93 -4.51 2.84
C ASP A 109 16.45 -4.44 3.13
N TYR A 110 17.18 -3.52 2.47
CA TYR A 110 18.62 -3.37 2.62
C TYR A 110 19.04 -2.53 3.83
N PHE A 111 18.45 -1.35 4.04
CA PHE A 111 18.80 -0.42 5.11
C PHE A 111 17.94 -0.57 6.37
N GLY A 112 16.75 -1.16 6.25
CA GLY A 112 15.72 -1.24 7.27
C GLY A 112 14.57 -0.26 7.04
N ARG A 113 13.39 -0.62 7.57
CA ARG A 113 12.17 0.17 7.39
C ARG A 113 12.30 1.55 8.03
N LYS A 114 12.85 1.61 9.26
CA LYS A 114 13.07 2.87 9.99
C LYS A 114 13.97 3.86 9.25
N ALA A 115 14.99 3.36 8.57
CA ALA A 115 15.96 4.21 7.87
C ALA A 115 15.37 4.90 6.64
N VAL A 116 14.29 4.36 6.08
CA VAL A 116 13.70 4.78 4.81
C VAL A 116 12.35 5.45 5.01
N TYR A 117 11.54 4.96 5.96
CA TYR A 117 10.16 5.43 6.20
C TYR A 117 10.10 6.90 6.61
N GLY A 118 9.27 7.66 5.95
CA GLY A 118 9.12 9.10 6.09
C GLY A 118 9.95 9.94 5.10
N LYS A 119 11.01 9.36 4.49
CA LYS A 119 11.78 10.06 3.45
C LYS A 119 11.00 10.17 2.14
N GLU A 120 10.19 9.17 1.83
CA GLU A 120 9.23 9.20 0.73
C GLU A 120 8.23 10.35 0.91
N LEU A 121 7.74 10.57 2.12
CA LEU A 121 6.81 11.66 2.42
C LEU A 121 7.47 13.04 2.33
N MET A 122 8.74 13.16 2.74
CA MET A 122 9.52 14.39 2.52
C MET A 122 9.63 14.72 1.02
N LEU A 123 9.82 13.71 0.18
CA LEU A 123 9.90 13.89 -1.26
C LEU A 123 8.55 14.33 -1.85
N ILE A 124 7.43 13.75 -1.35
CA ILE A 124 6.06 14.16 -1.72
C ILE A 124 5.85 15.64 -1.38
N ILE A 125 6.18 16.06 -0.15
CA ILE A 125 6.04 17.46 0.29
C ILE A 125 6.85 18.39 -0.61
N PHE A 126 8.11 18.06 -0.86
CA PHE A 126 9.00 18.88 -1.71
C PHE A 126 8.46 19.00 -3.14
N ALA A 127 8.00 17.90 -3.71
CA ALA A 127 7.46 17.88 -5.07
C ALA A 127 6.12 18.61 -5.18
N THR A 128 5.27 18.53 -4.16
CA THR A 128 4.01 19.28 -4.10
C THR A 128 4.27 20.78 -4.06
N ILE A 129 5.24 21.25 -3.25
CA ILE A 129 5.65 22.65 -3.22
C ILE A 129 6.16 23.09 -4.60
N GLY A 130 7.02 22.29 -5.24
CA GLY A 130 7.51 22.57 -6.60
C GLY A 130 6.39 22.63 -7.66
N THR A 131 5.36 21.79 -7.50
CA THR A 131 4.16 21.83 -8.35
C THR A 131 3.39 23.12 -8.18
N ILE A 132 3.16 23.57 -6.94
CA ILE A 132 2.42 24.82 -6.65
C ILE A 132 3.20 26.06 -7.15
N CYS A 133 4.51 26.00 -7.16
CA CYS A 133 5.38 27.08 -7.61
C CYS A 133 5.49 27.23 -9.14
N ASP A 134 4.66 26.54 -9.94
CA ASP A 134 4.65 26.67 -11.40
C ASP A 134 4.51 28.15 -11.82
N PRO A 135 5.47 28.71 -12.56
CA PRO A 135 5.43 30.12 -13.00
C PRO A 135 4.56 30.30 -14.26
N THR A 136 3.26 29.99 -14.15
CA THR A 136 2.26 30.04 -15.25
C THR A 136 2.17 31.38 -16.00
N GLY A 137 2.75 32.44 -15.49
CA GLY A 137 2.79 33.76 -16.15
C GLY A 137 4.10 34.06 -16.86
N ALA A 138 5.18 33.34 -16.56
CA ALA A 138 6.52 33.57 -17.09
C ALA A 138 6.94 32.52 -18.14
N LEU A 139 6.41 31.30 -18.05
CA LEU A 139 6.65 30.24 -19.01
C LEU A 139 5.60 30.24 -20.13
N SER A 140 5.98 29.66 -21.27
CA SER A 140 5.01 29.31 -22.30
C SER A 140 3.98 28.31 -21.77
N PRO A 141 2.76 28.25 -22.36
CA PRO A 141 1.75 27.27 -21.93
C PRO A 141 2.28 25.82 -21.88
N SER A 142 3.00 25.40 -22.91
CA SER A 142 3.64 24.09 -22.95
C SER A 142 4.76 23.95 -21.91
N GLY A 143 5.50 25.04 -21.64
CA GLY A 143 6.54 25.05 -20.60
C GLY A 143 5.98 24.83 -19.19
N SER A 144 4.84 25.45 -18.85
CA SER A 144 4.12 25.19 -17.58
C SER A 144 3.64 23.75 -17.47
N LEU A 145 3.11 23.17 -18.55
CA LEU A 145 2.71 21.76 -18.55
C LEU A 145 3.90 20.81 -18.35
N ILE A 146 5.06 21.10 -18.94
CA ILE A 146 6.29 20.33 -18.74
C ILE A 146 6.80 20.49 -17.30
N TRP A 147 6.79 21.71 -16.75
CA TRP A 147 7.12 21.96 -15.33
C TRP A 147 6.28 21.08 -14.42
N LEU A 148 4.97 21.11 -14.61
CA LEU A 148 4.04 20.30 -13.84
C LEU A 148 4.34 18.80 -13.97
N ALA A 149 4.58 18.31 -15.20
CA ALA A 149 4.89 16.90 -15.45
C ALA A 149 6.18 16.45 -14.75
N VAL A 150 7.24 17.27 -14.78
CA VAL A 150 8.51 16.97 -14.09
C VAL A 150 8.31 16.87 -12.57
N TRP A 151 7.63 17.84 -11.96
CA TRP A 151 7.35 17.78 -10.53
C TRP A 151 6.42 16.63 -10.14
N ARG A 152 5.51 16.24 -11.04
CA ARG A 152 4.68 15.04 -10.84
C ARG A 152 5.48 13.75 -10.93
N ILE A 153 6.55 13.69 -11.73
CA ILE A 153 7.48 12.53 -11.70
C ILE A 153 8.18 12.47 -10.34
N ILE A 154 8.68 13.59 -9.83
CA ILE A 154 9.34 13.65 -8.52
C ILE A 154 8.35 13.28 -7.40
N LEU A 155 7.12 13.79 -7.44
CA LEU A 155 6.02 13.42 -6.55
C LEU A 155 5.78 11.90 -6.60
N GLY A 156 5.73 11.35 -7.80
CA GLY A 156 5.53 9.93 -8.04
C GLY A 156 6.60 9.05 -7.41
N ILE A 157 7.88 9.48 -7.41
CA ILE A 157 8.95 8.73 -6.72
C ILE A 157 8.63 8.58 -5.22
N GLY A 158 8.15 9.63 -4.58
CA GLY A 158 7.69 9.58 -3.19
C GLY A 158 6.49 8.65 -2.99
N ILE A 159 5.44 8.82 -3.81
CA ILE A 159 4.23 7.98 -3.82
C ILE A 159 4.62 6.50 -3.97
N GLY A 160 5.49 6.20 -4.96
CA GLY A 160 5.95 4.84 -5.19
C GLY A 160 6.63 4.22 -3.98
N GLY A 161 7.38 5.02 -3.21
CA GLY A 161 8.04 4.56 -1.98
C GLY A 161 7.05 4.15 -0.89
N ASP A 162 5.90 4.79 -0.80
CA ASP A 162 4.94 4.53 0.27
C ASP A 162 4.29 3.14 0.18
N TYR A 163 4.09 2.59 -1.02
CA TYR A 163 3.47 1.27 -1.22
C TYR A 163 4.21 0.13 -0.51
N PRO A 164 5.49 -0.17 -0.83
CA PRO A 164 6.22 -1.25 -0.17
C PRO A 164 6.52 -0.93 1.29
N MET A 165 6.70 0.34 1.65
CA MET A 165 7.00 0.77 3.00
C MET A 165 5.81 0.57 3.94
N SER A 166 4.66 1.14 3.61
CA SER A 166 3.44 1.04 4.42
C SER A 166 2.93 -0.40 4.50
N ALA A 167 3.01 -1.17 3.40
CA ALA A 167 2.69 -2.60 3.39
C ALA A 167 3.58 -3.39 4.35
N SER A 168 4.90 -3.21 4.29
CA SER A 168 5.86 -3.92 5.15
C SER A 168 5.71 -3.51 6.62
N VAL A 169 5.63 -2.21 6.91
CA VAL A 169 5.45 -1.69 8.28
C VAL A 169 4.15 -2.20 8.90
N ALA A 170 3.07 -2.23 8.14
CA ALA A 170 1.77 -2.73 8.61
C ALA A 170 1.80 -4.25 8.84
N THR A 171 2.32 -5.01 7.89
CA THR A 171 2.38 -6.47 7.96
C THR A 171 3.27 -6.96 9.09
N ASP A 172 4.43 -6.31 9.30
CA ASP A 172 5.37 -6.66 10.36
C ASP A 172 4.81 -6.42 11.77
N ARG A 173 3.77 -5.57 11.91
CA ARG A 173 3.16 -5.19 13.20
C ARG A 173 1.75 -5.71 13.38
N ALA A 174 1.15 -6.24 12.31
CA ALA A 174 -0.19 -6.78 12.35
C ALA A 174 -0.18 -8.18 12.98
N ASN A 175 -1.24 -8.47 13.74
CA ASN A 175 -1.57 -9.83 14.12
C ASN A 175 -1.94 -10.63 12.86
N LEU A 176 -1.47 -11.87 12.74
CA LEU A 176 -1.66 -12.73 11.56
C LEU A 176 -3.13 -12.86 11.18
N ARG A 177 -4.01 -13.05 12.17
CA ARG A 177 -5.46 -13.21 11.99
C ARG A 177 -6.15 -12.00 11.37
N ARG A 178 -5.57 -10.79 11.51
CA ARG A 178 -6.15 -9.52 11.09
C ARG A 178 -5.30 -8.76 10.09
N ARG A 179 -4.24 -9.38 9.60
CA ARG A 179 -3.27 -8.75 8.72
C ARG A 179 -3.93 -8.19 7.46
N GLY A 180 -4.77 -8.99 6.80
CA GLY A 180 -5.50 -8.54 5.62
C GLY A 180 -6.51 -7.43 5.90
N THR A 181 -7.21 -7.50 7.04
CA THR A 181 -8.12 -6.43 7.47
C THR A 181 -7.36 -5.10 7.64
N LEU A 182 -6.23 -5.11 8.36
CA LEU A 182 -5.43 -3.90 8.57
C LEU A 182 -4.88 -3.34 7.25
N LEU A 183 -4.35 -4.20 6.39
CA LEU A 183 -3.89 -3.80 5.06
C LEU A 183 -5.02 -3.22 4.21
N SER A 184 -6.21 -3.83 4.26
CA SER A 184 -7.38 -3.32 3.55
C SER A 184 -7.84 -1.96 4.08
N TYR A 185 -7.79 -1.73 5.40
CA TYR A 185 -8.07 -0.41 5.98
C TYR A 185 -7.07 0.65 5.52
N ILE A 186 -5.79 0.31 5.52
CA ILE A 186 -4.73 1.23 5.04
C ILE A 186 -4.98 1.59 3.58
N PHE A 187 -5.24 0.59 2.75
CA PHE A 187 -5.47 0.79 1.32
C PHE A 187 -6.80 1.51 1.02
N ALA A 188 -7.84 1.30 1.82
CA ALA A 188 -9.14 1.98 1.70
C ALA A 188 -9.04 3.51 1.84
N ASN A 189 -7.96 4.04 2.43
CA ASN A 189 -7.72 5.49 2.47
C ASN A 189 -7.55 6.09 1.06
N GLN A 190 -7.24 5.30 0.04
CA GLN A 190 -7.31 5.76 -1.36
C GLN A 190 -8.72 6.21 -1.75
N GLY A 191 -9.75 5.49 -1.33
CA GLY A 191 -11.14 5.87 -1.56
C GLY A 191 -11.46 7.22 -0.91
N TRP A 192 -11.01 7.42 0.31
CA TRP A 192 -11.19 8.70 1.03
C TRP A 192 -10.37 9.83 0.42
N GLY A 193 -9.13 9.58 -0.05
CA GLY A 193 -8.31 10.57 -0.75
C GLY A 193 -9.00 11.10 -2.01
N SER A 194 -9.54 10.21 -2.82
CA SER A 194 -10.28 10.56 -4.04
C SER A 194 -11.60 11.29 -3.72
N PHE A 195 -12.34 10.84 -2.70
CA PHE A 195 -13.57 11.47 -2.24
C PHE A 195 -13.33 12.90 -1.74
N VAL A 196 -12.35 13.07 -0.85
CA VAL A 196 -12.00 14.38 -0.28
C VAL A 196 -11.43 15.31 -1.35
N GLY A 197 -10.66 14.79 -2.32
CA GLY A 197 -10.17 15.57 -3.46
C GLY A 197 -11.30 16.14 -4.32
N SER A 198 -12.33 15.34 -4.60
CA SER A 198 -13.53 15.77 -5.32
C SER A 198 -14.33 16.81 -4.52
N LEU A 199 -14.51 16.57 -3.22
CA LEU A 199 -15.20 17.49 -2.32
C LEU A 199 -14.44 18.82 -2.16
N ALA A 200 -13.13 18.78 -2.00
CA ALA A 200 -12.27 19.97 -1.94
C ALA A 200 -12.36 20.79 -3.24
N THR A 201 -12.39 20.13 -4.38
CA THR A 201 -12.60 20.81 -5.69
C THR A 201 -13.90 21.60 -5.69
N ILE A 202 -15.00 21.00 -5.23
CA ILE A 202 -16.32 21.65 -5.17
C ILE A 202 -16.28 22.84 -4.22
N ILE A 203 -15.75 22.67 -3.00
CA ILE A 203 -15.70 23.72 -1.98
C ILE A 203 -14.87 24.92 -2.45
N ILE A 204 -13.70 24.69 -3.01
CA ILE A 204 -12.82 25.77 -3.49
C ILE A 204 -13.50 26.51 -4.66
N LEU A 205 -14.11 25.78 -5.61
CA LEU A 205 -14.86 26.40 -6.70
C LEU A 205 -16.02 27.26 -6.20
N LEU A 206 -16.72 26.85 -5.14
CA LEU A 206 -17.77 27.68 -4.51
C LEU A 206 -17.20 28.96 -3.91
N CYS A 207 -16.03 28.92 -3.28
CA CYS A 207 -15.35 30.12 -2.78
C CYS A 207 -14.96 31.11 -3.91
N TYR A 208 -14.66 30.59 -5.09
CA TYR A 208 -14.27 31.41 -6.27
C TYR A 208 -15.44 31.72 -7.21
N LYS A 209 -16.68 31.31 -6.87
CA LYS A 209 -17.86 31.49 -7.74
C LYS A 209 -18.06 32.95 -8.16
N HIS A 210 -18.13 33.86 -7.19
CA HIS A 210 -18.35 35.28 -7.48
C HIS A 210 -17.28 35.84 -8.44
N THR A 211 -16.02 35.56 -8.15
CA THR A 211 -14.89 36.06 -8.94
C THR A 211 -14.86 35.51 -10.37
N MET A 212 -15.20 34.24 -10.56
CA MET A 212 -15.15 33.60 -11.87
C MET A 212 -16.42 33.83 -12.70
N GLU A 213 -17.59 33.86 -12.07
CA GLU A 213 -18.89 33.91 -12.76
C GLU A 213 -19.44 35.33 -12.86
N VAL A 214 -19.33 36.14 -11.80
CA VAL A 214 -19.85 37.52 -11.78
C VAL A 214 -18.84 38.53 -12.30
N ASP A 215 -17.58 38.48 -11.80
CA ASP A 215 -16.51 39.37 -12.25
C ASP A 215 -15.89 38.93 -13.58
N GLY A 216 -16.22 37.76 -14.11
CA GLY A 216 -15.71 37.22 -15.37
C GLY A 216 -14.20 36.89 -15.36
N LYS A 217 -13.56 36.85 -14.19
CA LYS A 217 -12.10 36.65 -14.05
C LYS A 217 -11.72 35.17 -14.09
N THR A 218 -11.87 34.52 -15.24
CA THR A 218 -11.52 33.09 -15.43
C THR A 218 -10.05 32.79 -15.10
N SER A 219 -9.14 33.78 -15.27
CA SER A 219 -7.72 33.60 -14.92
C SER A 219 -7.48 33.26 -13.43
N LYS A 220 -8.43 33.54 -12.55
CA LYS A 220 -8.36 33.21 -11.12
C LYS A 220 -8.49 31.69 -10.81
N VAL A 221 -8.83 30.89 -11.81
CA VAL A 221 -8.71 29.43 -11.74
C VAL A 221 -7.30 28.97 -11.36
N ASP A 222 -6.29 29.84 -11.62
CA ASP A 222 -4.91 29.61 -11.20
C ASP A 222 -4.77 29.44 -9.67
N GLY A 223 -5.49 30.27 -8.89
CA GLY A 223 -5.56 30.12 -7.44
C GLY A 223 -6.30 28.84 -6.98
N VAL A 224 -7.34 28.46 -7.72
CA VAL A 224 -8.16 27.28 -7.39
C VAL A 224 -7.32 26.01 -7.44
N TRP A 225 -6.60 25.76 -8.55
CA TRP A 225 -5.82 24.52 -8.66
C TRP A 225 -4.61 24.50 -7.73
N ARG A 226 -3.97 25.66 -7.45
CA ARG A 226 -2.83 25.73 -6.51
C ARG A 226 -3.27 25.42 -5.08
N ILE A 227 -4.40 25.97 -4.64
CA ILE A 227 -4.97 25.66 -3.33
C ILE A 227 -5.35 24.19 -3.27
N LEU A 228 -6.00 23.67 -4.32
CA LEU A 228 -6.40 22.26 -4.38
C LEU A 228 -5.20 21.33 -4.23
N VAL A 229 -4.12 21.55 -4.98
CA VAL A 229 -2.87 20.77 -4.83
C VAL A 229 -2.23 20.98 -3.46
N GLY A 230 -2.22 22.22 -2.95
CA GLY A 230 -1.59 22.57 -1.68
C GLY A 230 -2.26 21.97 -0.44
N LEU A 231 -3.54 21.63 -0.51
CA LEU A 231 -4.26 21.02 0.61
C LEU A 231 -3.67 19.66 1.02
N SER A 232 -3.02 18.93 0.11
CA SER A 232 -2.35 17.66 0.43
C SER A 232 -1.18 17.84 1.42
N LEU A 233 -0.60 19.04 1.51
CA LEU A 233 0.48 19.34 2.46
C LEU A 233 0.02 19.27 3.92
N ILE A 234 -1.25 19.53 4.23
CA ILE A 234 -1.77 19.53 5.60
C ILE A 234 -1.62 18.13 6.25
N PRO A 235 -2.22 17.05 5.71
CA PRO A 235 -2.04 15.71 6.26
C PRO A 235 -0.60 15.20 6.10
N ALA A 236 0.14 15.64 5.06
CA ALA A 236 1.54 15.27 4.87
C ALA A 236 2.42 15.76 6.02
N PHE A 237 2.38 17.03 6.37
CA PHE A 237 3.11 17.58 7.53
C PHE A 237 2.61 16.99 8.84
N GLY A 238 1.30 16.76 8.98
CA GLY A 238 0.68 16.19 10.18
C GLY A 238 1.20 14.79 10.54
N THR A 239 1.65 14.00 9.56
CA THR A 239 2.12 12.62 9.79
C THR A 239 3.64 12.45 9.64
N LEU A 240 4.35 13.43 9.10
CA LEU A 240 5.79 13.33 8.82
C LEU A 240 6.62 12.98 10.06
N TYR A 241 6.40 13.69 11.16
CA TYR A 241 7.13 13.44 12.40
C TYR A 241 6.91 12.01 12.92
N GLN A 242 5.69 11.53 12.88
CA GLN A 242 5.33 10.19 13.33
C GLN A 242 5.97 9.09 12.48
N ARG A 243 6.08 9.29 11.16
CA ARG A 243 6.76 8.37 10.26
C ARG A 243 8.27 8.33 10.51
N LEU A 244 8.92 9.49 10.65
CA LEU A 244 10.36 9.58 10.88
C LEU A 244 10.79 9.00 12.24
N THR A 245 9.92 9.04 13.25
CA THR A 245 10.21 8.55 14.62
C THR A 245 9.75 7.13 14.86
N LEU A 246 9.13 6.47 13.87
CA LEU A 246 8.63 5.11 14.02
C LEU A 246 9.80 4.14 14.30
N PRO A 247 9.79 3.35 15.41
CA PRO A 247 10.86 2.40 15.71
C PRO A 247 10.89 1.26 14.67
N GLU A 248 12.03 0.56 14.55
CA GLU A 248 12.14 -0.62 13.69
C GLU A 248 11.24 -1.77 14.20
N SER A 249 10.76 -2.62 13.31
CA SER A 249 9.93 -3.76 13.70
C SER A 249 10.80 -4.89 14.25
N THR A 250 10.32 -5.57 15.31
CA THR A 250 10.98 -6.74 15.90
C THR A 250 11.11 -7.87 14.89
N ARG A 251 10.06 -8.15 14.09
CA ARG A 251 10.09 -9.16 13.02
C ARG A 251 11.22 -8.93 12.01
N TYR A 252 11.42 -7.67 11.60
CA TYR A 252 12.50 -7.36 10.68
C TYR A 252 13.88 -7.58 11.30
N VAL A 253 14.06 -7.14 12.55
CA VAL A 253 15.33 -7.35 13.27
C VAL A 253 15.65 -8.83 13.42
N GLU A 254 14.66 -9.65 13.77
CA GLU A 254 14.81 -11.09 13.92
C GLU A 254 15.07 -11.79 12.58
N SER A 255 14.38 -11.44 11.52
CA SER A 255 14.61 -11.98 10.18
C SER A 255 16.03 -11.74 9.64
N ARG A 256 16.67 -10.64 10.09
CA ARG A 256 18.05 -10.33 9.73
C ARG A 256 19.10 -11.10 10.53
N LYS A 257 18.76 -11.55 11.72
CA LYS A 257 19.66 -12.36 12.57
C LYS A 257 19.68 -13.83 12.16
N GLY A 258 18.93 -14.23 11.15
CA GLY A 258 18.74 -15.63 10.77
C GLY A 258 17.86 -16.40 11.77
N ASN A 259 17.34 -15.72 12.80
CA ASN A 259 16.36 -16.28 13.71
C ASN A 259 15.00 -16.25 13.02
N VAL A 260 14.72 -17.28 12.27
CA VAL A 260 13.36 -17.52 11.81
C VAL A 260 12.58 -17.99 13.03
N PRO A 261 11.35 -17.49 13.27
CA PRO A 261 10.52 -18.00 14.34
C PRO A 261 10.39 -19.51 14.18
N VAL A 262 11.05 -20.25 15.05
CA VAL A 262 10.98 -21.70 15.05
C VAL A 262 9.61 -22.07 15.61
N ALA A 263 8.85 -22.85 14.84
CA ALA A 263 7.54 -23.33 15.24
C ALA A 263 7.65 -24.56 16.18
N ASP A 264 8.50 -24.49 17.18
CA ASP A 264 8.55 -25.42 18.29
C ASP A 264 7.72 -24.89 19.45
N GLU A 265 7.21 -25.77 20.25
CA GLU A 265 6.33 -25.44 21.40
C GLU A 265 6.97 -24.38 22.32
N GLU A 266 8.29 -24.39 22.47
CA GLU A 266 9.06 -23.44 23.27
C GLU A 266 9.01 -22.01 22.71
N SER A 267 9.05 -21.84 21.39
CA SER A 267 8.91 -20.53 20.73
C SER A 267 7.49 -20.00 20.80
N ILE A 268 6.49 -20.87 20.73
CA ILE A 268 5.07 -20.54 20.90
C ILE A 268 4.81 -20.12 22.34
N GLU A 269 5.43 -20.78 23.31
CA GLU A 269 5.32 -20.43 24.73
C GLU A 269 6.01 -19.11 25.08
N GLU A 270 7.17 -18.81 24.47
CA GLU A 270 7.83 -17.50 24.58
C GLU A 270 7.01 -16.39 23.93
N LEU A 271 6.40 -16.64 22.78
CA LEU A 271 5.48 -15.70 22.13
C LEU A 271 4.22 -15.48 22.96
N LYS A 272 3.67 -16.54 23.57
CA LYS A 272 2.57 -16.46 24.55
C LYS A 272 2.97 -15.64 25.78
N LYS A 273 4.15 -15.87 26.34
CA LYS A 273 4.69 -15.09 27.47
C LYS A 273 4.87 -13.62 27.11
N LYS A 274 5.43 -13.30 25.94
CA LYS A 274 5.62 -11.92 25.47
C LYS A 274 4.27 -11.22 25.18
N ALA A 275 3.29 -11.93 24.66
CA ALA A 275 1.95 -11.39 24.43
C ALA A 275 1.19 -11.12 25.75
N ASN A 276 1.36 -11.97 26.75
CA ASN A 276 0.75 -11.81 28.07
C ASN A 276 1.50 -10.82 28.98
N ALA A 277 2.76 -10.51 28.69
CA ALA A 277 3.57 -9.55 29.45
C ALA A 277 3.35 -8.07 29.03
N ASP A 278 2.43 -7.78 28.10
CA ASP A 278 2.07 -6.41 27.68
C ASP A 278 0.57 -6.08 27.90
N PRO A 279 0.07 -6.15 29.14
CA PRO A 279 -1.10 -5.37 29.54
C PRO A 279 -0.55 -4.04 30.04
N GLY A 280 -0.87 -2.94 29.32
CA GLY A 280 -0.43 -1.59 29.66
C GLY A 280 -0.65 -1.23 31.13
N VAL A 281 0.37 -1.43 31.96
CA VAL A 281 0.48 -0.90 33.30
C VAL A 281 1.75 -0.07 33.37
N SER A 282 1.51 1.22 33.49
CA SER A 282 2.47 2.20 33.95
C SER A 282 2.84 1.88 35.38
N GLU A 283 3.99 1.27 35.61
CA GLU A 283 4.55 1.17 36.95
C GLU A 283 5.46 2.38 37.21
N LYS A 284 4.96 3.25 38.07
CA LYS A 284 5.75 4.31 38.72
C LYS A 284 6.87 3.65 39.50
N VAL A 285 8.10 3.91 39.09
CA VAL A 285 9.29 3.66 39.91
C VAL A 285 9.28 4.66 41.05
N THR A 286 8.97 4.20 42.24
CA THR A 286 9.25 4.90 43.50
C THR A 286 10.60 4.40 44.01
N PRO A 287 11.53 5.26 44.42
CA PRO A 287 12.80 4.83 44.98
C PRO A 287 12.59 4.36 46.41
N ALA A 288 12.96 3.12 46.72
CA ALA A 288 13.01 2.60 48.06
C ALA A 288 14.33 3.02 48.72
N SER A 289 14.17 3.64 49.87
CA SER A 289 15.19 4.08 50.80
C SER A 289 15.93 2.92 51.47
N SER A 290 17.20 3.17 51.69
CA SER A 290 18.17 2.60 52.62
C SER A 290 17.61 1.88 53.84
N GLU A 291 18.22 0.72 54.16
CA GLU A 291 18.66 0.45 55.55
C GLU A 291 19.88 -0.48 55.59
N THR A 292 20.75 -0.17 56.41
CA THR A 292 22.07 -0.38 56.93
C THR A 292 22.35 -1.80 57.48
N GLU A 293 23.62 -2.13 57.45
CA GLU A 293 24.56 -2.79 58.38
C GLU A 293 25.02 -4.17 57.90
N SER A 294 26.30 -4.57 57.90
CA SER A 294 27.51 -4.17 58.63
C SER A 294 28.73 -4.90 58.06
N ASP A 295 29.84 -4.23 58.08
CA ASP A 295 31.20 -4.69 58.39
C ASP A 295 31.86 -5.88 57.69
N GLY A 296 32.96 -5.61 56.97
CA GLY A 296 33.88 -6.59 56.43
C GLY A 296 34.93 -5.99 55.50
N THR A 297 35.94 -5.36 56.05
CA THR A 297 37.15 -4.84 55.40
C THR A 297 37.73 -5.75 54.32
N ARG A 298 37.65 -5.34 53.06
CA ARG A 298 38.57 -5.77 51.97
C ARG A 298 38.82 -4.56 51.04
N THR A 299 40.09 -4.21 50.92
CA THR A 299 40.64 -3.23 50.00
C THR A 299 40.23 -3.49 48.56
N PRO A 300 39.81 -2.48 47.77
CA PRO A 300 39.45 -2.66 46.37
C PRO A 300 40.69 -2.76 45.47
N PRO A 301 40.70 -3.64 44.50
CA PRO A 301 41.64 -3.55 43.37
C PRO A 301 41.20 -2.40 42.46
N SER A 302 42.16 -1.72 41.86
CA SER A 302 42.03 -0.50 41.06
C SER A 302 40.94 -0.57 39.97
N GLU A 303 39.95 0.30 40.09
CA GLU A 303 38.79 0.42 39.16
C GLU A 303 39.15 0.84 37.72
N THR A 304 40.38 1.22 37.44
CA THR A 304 40.79 1.72 36.12
C THR A 304 41.07 0.64 35.07
N ALA A 305 41.41 -0.60 35.48
CA ALA A 305 41.67 -1.69 34.53
C ALA A 305 40.39 -2.45 34.06
N ALA A 306 39.37 -2.50 34.92
CA ALA A 306 38.11 -3.22 34.61
C ALA A 306 37.19 -2.45 33.64
N THR A 307 37.27 -1.10 33.63
CA THR A 307 36.49 -0.25 32.73
C THR A 307 37.02 -0.26 31.29
N ASP A 308 38.33 -0.33 31.11
CA ASP A 308 38.95 -0.34 29.78
C ASP A 308 38.75 -1.70 29.06
N GLU A 309 38.80 -2.81 29.79
CA GLU A 309 38.57 -4.14 29.24
C GLU A 309 37.10 -4.34 28.86
N SER A 310 36.17 -3.83 29.64
CA SER A 310 34.75 -3.79 29.34
C SER A 310 34.42 -2.91 28.12
N ALA A 311 35.04 -1.74 28.02
CA ALA A 311 34.88 -0.82 26.89
C ALA A 311 35.49 -1.41 25.60
N ALA A 312 36.67 -2.08 25.70
CA ALA A 312 37.29 -2.75 24.58
C ALA A 312 36.46 -3.97 24.10
N ALA A 313 35.89 -4.75 25.02
CA ALA A 313 34.99 -5.85 24.70
C ALA A 313 33.69 -5.37 24.02
N ALA A 314 33.09 -4.28 24.52
CA ALA A 314 31.92 -3.65 23.93
C ALA A 314 32.23 -3.09 22.53
N ALA A 315 33.38 -2.44 22.34
CA ALA A 315 33.82 -1.95 21.03
C ALA A 315 34.11 -3.10 20.04
N ALA A 316 34.70 -4.21 20.50
CA ALA A 316 34.92 -5.39 19.68
C ALA A 316 33.60 -6.08 19.29
N ALA A 317 32.64 -6.17 20.20
CA ALA A 317 31.30 -6.68 19.94
C ALA A 317 30.54 -5.79 18.95
N ALA A 318 30.61 -4.47 19.09
CA ALA A 318 30.04 -3.51 18.16
C ALA A 318 30.67 -3.62 16.75
N LYS A 319 31.98 -3.82 16.68
CA LYS A 319 32.71 -4.00 15.41
C LYS A 319 32.37 -5.34 14.73
N ARG A 320 32.24 -6.42 15.50
CA ARG A 320 31.75 -7.72 14.99
C ARG A 320 30.31 -7.59 14.49
N HIS A 321 29.45 -6.97 15.26
CA HIS A 321 28.05 -6.74 14.85
C HIS A 321 27.95 -5.88 13.57
N ALA A 322 28.79 -4.85 13.44
CA ALA A 322 28.86 -4.04 12.23
C ALA A 322 29.39 -4.84 11.01
N ALA A 323 30.37 -5.74 11.22
CA ALA A 323 30.90 -6.61 10.19
C ALA A 323 29.86 -7.66 9.74
N ASP A 324 29.13 -8.26 10.69
CA ASP A 324 28.05 -9.22 10.41
C ASP A 324 26.90 -8.55 9.66
N LEU A 325 26.54 -7.33 10.03
CA LEU A 325 25.57 -6.52 9.31
C LEU A 325 26.04 -6.17 7.88
N ALA A 326 27.32 -5.87 7.71
CA ALA A 326 27.88 -5.58 6.40
C ALA A 326 27.93 -6.84 5.50
N ALA A 327 28.26 -8.01 6.07
CA ALA A 327 28.24 -9.28 5.38
C ALA A 327 26.81 -9.68 4.98
N ALA A 328 25.85 -9.54 5.89
CA ALA A 328 24.43 -9.79 5.61
C ALA A 328 23.86 -8.85 4.52
N LYS A 329 24.35 -7.61 4.46
CA LYS A 329 24.00 -6.66 3.39
C LYS A 329 24.53 -7.11 2.03
N LYS A 330 25.79 -7.56 1.95
CA LYS A 330 26.44 -7.94 0.69
C LYS A 330 25.74 -9.12 0.00
N ASN A 331 25.10 -9.99 0.77
CA ASN A 331 24.44 -11.19 0.26
C ASN A 331 22.96 -10.99 -0.11
N HIS A 332 22.31 -9.89 0.32
CA HIS A 332 20.85 -9.70 0.16
C HIS A 332 20.38 -9.81 -1.31
N PHE A 333 21.08 -9.19 -2.23
CA PHE A 333 20.74 -9.22 -3.65
C PHE A 333 20.86 -10.64 -4.23
N ARG A 334 21.95 -11.35 -3.89
CA ARG A 334 22.18 -12.73 -4.32
C ARG A 334 21.11 -13.67 -3.78
N GLU A 335 20.77 -13.54 -2.50
CA GLU A 335 19.74 -14.35 -1.84
C GLU A 335 18.35 -14.08 -2.42
N PHE A 336 18.03 -12.82 -2.76
CA PHE A 336 16.79 -12.46 -3.45
C PHE A 336 16.66 -13.21 -4.78
N PHE A 337 17.69 -13.16 -5.62
CA PHE A 337 17.67 -13.88 -6.90
C PHE A 337 17.65 -15.39 -6.73
N GLN A 338 18.36 -15.91 -5.74
CA GLN A 338 18.35 -17.33 -5.43
C GLN A 338 16.96 -17.79 -5.00
N TYR A 339 16.27 -17.05 -4.14
CA TYR A 339 14.92 -17.35 -3.71
C TYR A 339 13.94 -17.37 -4.90
N PHE A 340 14.00 -16.38 -5.77
CA PHE A 340 13.13 -16.31 -6.94
C PHE A 340 13.62 -17.12 -8.14
N SER A 341 14.77 -17.78 -8.09
CA SER A 341 15.18 -18.76 -9.13
C SER A 341 14.36 -20.05 -9.06
N GLU A 342 13.77 -20.36 -7.92
CA GLU A 342 12.88 -21.49 -7.76
C GLU A 342 11.50 -21.20 -8.37
N TRP A 343 11.03 -22.11 -9.24
CA TRP A 343 9.74 -21.92 -9.92
C TRP A 343 8.55 -21.72 -8.98
N ARG A 344 8.54 -22.36 -7.81
CA ARG A 344 7.48 -22.22 -6.80
C ARG A 344 7.34 -20.78 -6.29
N HIS A 345 8.44 -20.01 -6.17
CA HIS A 345 8.42 -18.61 -5.75
C HIS A 345 8.26 -17.66 -6.93
N LEU A 346 8.95 -17.96 -8.04
CA LEU A 346 8.88 -17.16 -9.27
C LEU A 346 7.46 -17.09 -9.83
N LYS A 347 6.71 -18.22 -9.86
CA LYS A 347 5.32 -18.22 -10.33
C LYS A 347 4.41 -17.31 -9.49
N VAL A 348 4.67 -17.19 -8.17
CA VAL A 348 3.90 -16.30 -7.29
C VAL A 348 4.24 -14.84 -7.58
N LEU A 349 5.52 -14.52 -7.78
CA LEU A 349 5.94 -13.17 -8.16
C LEU A 349 5.37 -12.79 -9.53
N ILE A 350 5.41 -13.69 -10.52
CA ILE A 350 4.77 -13.47 -11.83
C ILE A 350 3.27 -13.23 -11.64
N GLY A 351 2.61 -14.03 -10.82
CA GLY A 351 1.18 -13.88 -10.52
C GLY A 351 0.85 -12.52 -9.92
N THR A 352 1.59 -12.08 -8.89
CA THR A 352 1.36 -10.77 -8.25
C THR A 352 1.65 -9.61 -9.20
N CYS A 353 2.75 -9.65 -9.94
CA CYS A 353 3.12 -8.64 -10.93
C CYS A 353 2.08 -8.53 -12.06
N THR A 354 1.69 -9.66 -12.64
CA THR A 354 0.78 -9.69 -13.80
C THR A 354 -0.65 -9.30 -13.40
N CYS A 355 -1.14 -9.80 -12.27
CA CYS A 355 -2.47 -9.40 -11.78
C CYS A 355 -2.56 -7.90 -11.52
N TRP A 356 -1.53 -7.32 -10.91
CA TRP A 356 -1.50 -5.89 -10.65
C TRP A 356 -1.37 -5.07 -11.95
N PHE A 357 -0.52 -5.49 -12.87
CA PHE A 357 -0.40 -4.86 -14.20
C PHE A 357 -1.76 -4.82 -14.92
N LEU A 358 -2.42 -5.97 -15.04
CA LEU A 358 -3.69 -6.10 -15.76
C LEU A 358 -4.82 -5.31 -15.08
N LEU A 359 -4.83 -5.27 -13.73
CA LEU A 359 -5.75 -4.43 -12.99
C LEU A 359 -5.52 -2.95 -13.31
N ASP A 360 -4.28 -2.47 -13.18
CA ASP A 360 -3.97 -1.06 -13.32
C ASP A 360 -4.16 -0.55 -14.76
N VAL A 361 -4.01 -1.42 -15.78
CA VAL A 361 -4.41 -1.10 -17.16
C VAL A 361 -5.89 -0.71 -17.22
N ALA A 362 -6.78 -1.51 -16.63
CA ALA A 362 -8.21 -1.25 -16.66
C ALA A 362 -8.61 -0.13 -15.69
N PHE A 363 -8.14 -0.19 -14.44
CA PHE A 363 -8.51 0.74 -13.38
C PHE A 363 -8.05 2.18 -13.68
N TYR A 364 -6.77 2.38 -13.97
CA TYR A 364 -6.25 3.71 -14.30
C TYR A 364 -6.67 4.19 -15.69
N GLY A 365 -6.88 3.28 -16.64
CA GLY A 365 -7.43 3.61 -17.94
C GLY A 365 -8.76 4.34 -17.85
N ILE A 366 -9.64 3.86 -16.97
CA ILE A 366 -10.94 4.47 -16.72
C ILE A 366 -10.80 5.72 -15.84
N ASN A 367 -10.06 5.62 -14.73
CA ASN A 367 -10.08 6.64 -13.69
C ASN A 367 -9.24 7.89 -14.02
N LEU A 368 -8.17 7.76 -14.82
CA LEU A 368 -7.42 8.92 -15.33
C LEU A 368 -8.10 9.58 -16.54
N ASN A 369 -9.08 8.91 -17.15
CA ASN A 369 -9.82 9.42 -18.31
C ASN A 369 -11.32 9.51 -18.00
N GLN A 370 -11.65 9.89 -16.78
CA GLN A 370 -13.03 10.02 -16.28
C GLN A 370 -13.90 10.96 -17.12
N ASN A 371 -13.32 11.89 -17.85
CA ASN A 371 -14.05 12.81 -18.73
C ASN A 371 -14.99 12.08 -19.71
N VAL A 372 -14.59 10.91 -20.22
CA VAL A 372 -15.42 10.09 -21.12
C VAL A 372 -16.66 9.56 -20.38
N VAL A 373 -16.50 9.15 -19.12
CA VAL A 373 -17.62 8.68 -18.27
C VAL A 373 -18.52 9.86 -17.93
N LEU A 374 -17.94 11.00 -17.53
CA LEU A 374 -18.67 12.20 -17.18
C LEU A 374 -19.48 12.73 -18.36
N GLN A 375 -18.99 12.57 -19.59
CA GLN A 375 -19.70 12.91 -20.81
C GLN A 375 -20.98 12.08 -20.97
N GLN A 376 -20.90 10.78 -20.75
CA GLN A 376 -22.06 9.89 -20.86
C GLN A 376 -23.14 10.16 -19.83
N ILE A 377 -22.77 10.66 -18.67
CA ILE A 377 -23.72 11.00 -17.59
C ILE A 377 -24.14 12.48 -17.57
N GLY A 378 -23.66 13.28 -18.52
CA GLY A 378 -24.00 14.71 -18.63
C GLY A 378 -23.31 15.62 -17.63
N PHE A 379 -22.20 15.18 -17.03
CA PHE A 379 -21.39 15.94 -16.08
C PHE A 379 -20.00 16.31 -16.64
N ASP A 380 -19.82 16.28 -17.94
CA ASP A 380 -18.57 16.63 -18.64
C ASP A 380 -18.27 18.12 -18.70
N GLY A 381 -19.23 18.95 -18.28
CA GLY A 381 -19.08 20.39 -18.39
C GLY A 381 -19.14 20.93 -19.82
N SER A 382 -19.78 20.24 -20.76
CA SER A 382 -19.90 20.66 -22.17
C SER A 382 -20.67 21.97 -22.36
N SER A 383 -21.47 22.41 -21.38
CA SER A 383 -22.32 23.59 -21.44
C SER A 383 -22.23 24.47 -20.20
N GLY A 384 -22.37 25.80 -20.39
CA GLY A 384 -22.37 26.79 -19.32
C GLY A 384 -21.07 27.59 -19.20
N SER A 385 -21.00 28.45 -18.17
CA SER A 385 -19.78 29.22 -17.86
C SER A 385 -18.61 28.31 -17.49
N PRO A 386 -17.35 28.74 -17.62
CA PRO A 386 -16.17 27.97 -17.19
C PRO A 386 -16.29 27.45 -15.75
N TRP A 387 -16.82 28.29 -14.83
CA TRP A 387 -17.07 27.88 -13.45
C TRP A 387 -18.09 26.75 -13.36
N ASN A 388 -19.22 26.85 -14.06
CA ASN A 388 -20.29 25.85 -14.03
C ASN A 388 -19.80 24.51 -14.60
N ARG A 389 -18.98 24.53 -15.67
CA ARG A 389 -18.37 23.33 -16.25
C ARG A 389 -17.46 22.61 -15.25
N LEU A 390 -16.55 23.32 -14.59
CA LEU A 390 -15.65 22.76 -13.57
C LEU A 390 -16.43 22.22 -12.36
N PHE A 391 -17.48 22.93 -11.94
CA PHE A 391 -18.33 22.54 -10.84
C PHE A 391 -19.10 21.24 -11.14
N LYS A 392 -19.67 21.09 -12.34
CA LYS A 392 -20.31 19.86 -12.79
C LYS A 392 -19.35 18.67 -12.81
N ILE A 393 -18.14 18.86 -13.33
CA ILE A 393 -17.07 17.83 -13.32
C ILE A 393 -16.77 17.40 -11.87
N GLY A 394 -16.63 18.36 -10.96
CA GLY A 394 -16.42 18.06 -9.53
C GLY A 394 -17.53 17.23 -8.91
N ILE A 395 -18.80 17.56 -9.20
CA ILE A 395 -19.96 16.79 -8.72
C ILE A 395 -19.95 15.38 -9.34
N GLY A 396 -19.72 15.25 -10.63
CA GLY A 396 -19.67 13.94 -11.31
C GLY A 396 -18.60 13.02 -10.70
N ASN A 397 -17.41 13.56 -10.44
CA ASN A 397 -16.33 12.83 -9.77
C ASN A 397 -16.70 12.40 -8.34
N LEU A 398 -17.37 13.28 -7.59
CA LEU A 398 -17.85 12.97 -6.25
C LEU A 398 -18.87 11.83 -6.25
N ILE A 399 -19.83 11.85 -7.18
CA ILE A 399 -20.84 10.79 -7.33
C ILE A 399 -20.16 9.43 -7.62
N VAL A 400 -19.25 9.40 -8.57
CA VAL A 400 -18.53 8.17 -8.95
C VAL A 400 -17.76 7.61 -7.75
N THR A 401 -17.08 8.46 -7.02
CA THR A 401 -16.27 8.04 -5.86
C THR A 401 -17.14 7.57 -4.70
N ALA A 402 -18.21 8.28 -4.40
CA ALA A 402 -19.13 7.96 -3.29
C ALA A 402 -19.88 6.64 -3.53
N LEU A 403 -20.34 6.39 -4.76
CA LEU A 403 -21.14 5.21 -5.08
C LEU A 403 -20.29 3.93 -5.30
N GLY A 404 -19.09 4.06 -5.81
CA GLY A 404 -18.28 2.90 -6.20
C GLY A 404 -17.07 2.65 -5.29
N PHE A 405 -16.16 3.64 -5.14
CA PHE A 405 -14.88 3.41 -4.47
C PHE A 405 -15.04 3.07 -3.00
N VAL A 406 -15.63 3.98 -2.23
CA VAL A 406 -15.72 3.84 -0.77
C VAL A 406 -16.48 2.58 -0.36
N PRO A 407 -17.68 2.28 -0.89
CA PRO A 407 -18.40 1.06 -0.50
C PRO A 407 -17.64 -0.23 -0.81
N GLY A 408 -16.95 -0.29 -1.98
CA GLY A 408 -16.19 -1.47 -2.38
C GLY A 408 -15.06 -1.81 -1.40
N TYR A 409 -14.31 -0.81 -0.95
CA TYR A 409 -13.26 -1.00 0.05
C TYR A 409 -13.81 -1.52 1.38
N TYR A 410 -14.92 -0.96 1.87
CA TYR A 410 -15.49 -1.40 3.14
C TYR A 410 -16.02 -2.83 3.10
N VAL A 411 -16.61 -3.25 1.98
CA VAL A 411 -17.03 -4.65 1.82
C VAL A 411 -15.81 -5.57 1.81
N THR A 412 -14.70 -5.18 1.21
CA THR A 412 -13.45 -5.95 1.30
C THR A 412 -12.98 -6.08 2.75
N ILE A 413 -12.92 -4.97 3.50
CA ILE A 413 -12.52 -4.96 4.92
C ILE A 413 -13.34 -5.95 5.75
N LEU A 414 -14.66 -5.97 5.55
CA LEU A 414 -15.59 -6.81 6.30
C LEU A 414 -15.48 -8.30 5.94
N THR A 415 -14.99 -8.61 4.74
CA THR A 415 -15.08 -9.97 4.18
C THR A 415 -13.74 -10.64 3.94
N ILE A 416 -12.62 -9.91 3.90
CA ILE A 416 -11.31 -10.43 3.50
C ILE A 416 -10.81 -11.57 4.39
N GLU A 417 -11.10 -11.54 5.70
CA GLU A 417 -10.72 -12.60 6.62
C GLU A 417 -11.69 -13.80 6.59
N LYS A 418 -12.85 -13.66 5.94
CA LYS A 418 -13.82 -14.75 5.76
C LYS A 418 -13.68 -15.43 4.41
N LEU A 419 -13.67 -14.63 3.33
CA LEU A 419 -13.64 -15.12 1.94
C LEU A 419 -12.23 -15.50 1.48
N GLY A 420 -11.19 -14.86 2.06
CA GLY A 420 -9.81 -15.00 1.59
C GLY A 420 -9.49 -14.09 0.41
N ARG A 421 -8.18 -13.94 0.16
CA ARG A 421 -7.67 -12.97 -0.83
C ARG A 421 -7.90 -13.47 -2.25
N LYS A 422 -7.73 -14.76 -2.47
CA LYS A 422 -7.85 -15.39 -3.79
C LYS A 422 -9.27 -15.28 -4.35
N TRP A 423 -10.28 -15.60 -3.55
CA TRP A 423 -11.66 -15.52 -3.98
C TRP A 423 -12.13 -14.09 -4.23
N ILE A 424 -11.75 -13.15 -3.34
CA ILE A 424 -12.07 -11.72 -3.53
C ILE A 424 -11.43 -11.20 -4.82
N GLN A 425 -10.20 -11.60 -5.14
CA GLN A 425 -9.52 -11.16 -6.37
C GLN A 425 -10.20 -11.73 -7.62
N ILE A 426 -10.50 -13.03 -7.66
CA ILE A 426 -11.14 -13.69 -8.80
C ILE A 426 -12.52 -13.11 -9.04
N GLN A 427 -13.37 -13.04 -8.01
CA GLN A 427 -14.72 -12.50 -8.15
C GLN A 427 -14.71 -11.04 -8.58
N GLY A 428 -13.79 -10.24 -8.03
CA GLY A 428 -13.64 -8.84 -8.37
C GLY A 428 -13.29 -8.64 -9.85
N PHE A 429 -12.31 -9.39 -10.36
CA PHE A 429 -11.96 -9.37 -11.79
C PHE A 429 -13.12 -9.81 -12.68
N LEU A 430 -13.82 -10.89 -12.34
CA LEU A 430 -14.92 -11.42 -13.16
C LEU A 430 -16.13 -10.48 -13.16
N LEU A 431 -16.49 -9.91 -12.01
CA LEU A 431 -17.62 -8.98 -11.93
C LEU A 431 -17.27 -7.61 -12.53
N ALA A 432 -16.03 -7.14 -12.39
CA ALA A 432 -15.57 -5.97 -13.14
C ALA A 432 -15.61 -6.21 -14.65
N ALA A 433 -15.17 -7.38 -15.12
CA ALA A 433 -15.31 -7.77 -16.53
C ALA A 433 -16.77 -7.78 -16.99
N LEU A 434 -17.69 -8.32 -16.18
CA LEU A 434 -19.12 -8.32 -16.51
C LEU A 434 -19.63 -6.90 -16.78
N PHE A 435 -19.37 -5.96 -15.86
CA PHE A 435 -19.83 -4.58 -16.04
C PHE A 435 -19.09 -3.84 -17.16
N LEU A 436 -17.80 -4.13 -17.38
CA LEU A 436 -17.08 -3.64 -18.57
C LEU A 436 -17.69 -4.15 -19.86
N GLY A 437 -18.07 -5.43 -19.94
CA GLY A 437 -18.73 -6.01 -21.10
C GLY A 437 -20.09 -5.37 -21.37
N VAL A 438 -20.90 -5.12 -20.32
CA VAL A 438 -22.18 -4.41 -20.44
C VAL A 438 -21.97 -2.98 -20.94
N LEU A 439 -21.04 -2.23 -20.33
CA LEU A 439 -20.71 -0.86 -20.71
C LEU A 439 -20.16 -0.79 -22.15
N ALA A 440 -19.29 -1.70 -22.53
CA ALA A 440 -18.73 -1.75 -23.88
C ALA A 440 -19.77 -2.14 -24.95
N GLY A 441 -20.57 -3.16 -24.66
CA GLY A 441 -21.57 -3.70 -25.62
C GLY A 441 -22.78 -2.80 -25.81
N LYS A 442 -23.14 -2.00 -24.79
CA LYS A 442 -24.32 -1.14 -24.79
C LYS A 442 -24.01 0.34 -24.56
N PHE A 443 -22.80 0.77 -24.88
CA PHE A 443 -22.28 2.09 -24.55
C PHE A 443 -23.17 3.25 -24.99
N HIS A 444 -23.76 3.16 -26.19
CA HIS A 444 -24.63 4.18 -26.77
C HIS A 444 -26.13 3.93 -26.55
N GLU A 445 -26.49 2.75 -26.03
CA GLU A 445 -27.89 2.37 -25.83
C GLU A 445 -28.35 2.53 -24.38
N LEU A 446 -27.41 2.58 -23.42
CA LEU A 446 -27.74 2.72 -22.01
C LEU A 446 -28.31 4.11 -21.72
N SER A 447 -29.43 4.16 -20.99
CA SER A 447 -29.89 5.41 -20.39
C SER A 447 -28.86 5.92 -19.35
N THR A 448 -28.83 7.24 -19.13
CA THR A 448 -27.92 7.84 -18.14
C THR A 448 -27.99 7.19 -16.75
N PRO A 449 -29.19 6.90 -16.16
CA PRO A 449 -29.24 6.20 -14.87
C PRO A 449 -28.67 4.78 -14.94
N ALA A 450 -28.96 4.03 -16.01
CA ALA A 450 -28.41 2.66 -16.18
C ALA A 450 -26.90 2.68 -16.32
N PHE A 451 -26.35 3.65 -17.05
CA PHE A 451 -24.91 3.84 -17.17
C PHE A 451 -24.26 4.13 -15.82
N ILE A 452 -24.82 5.06 -15.01
CA ILE A 452 -24.33 5.38 -13.67
C ILE A 452 -24.32 4.15 -12.77
N VAL A 453 -25.40 3.35 -12.78
CA VAL A 453 -25.49 2.13 -11.97
C VAL A 453 -24.45 1.10 -12.40
N CYS A 454 -24.34 0.81 -13.70
CA CYS A 454 -23.32 -0.13 -14.21
C CYS A 454 -21.90 0.34 -13.88
N PHE A 455 -21.63 1.64 -14.02
CA PHE A 455 -20.33 2.20 -13.73
C PHE A 455 -20.01 2.19 -12.22
N ALA A 456 -21.00 2.47 -11.37
CA ALA A 456 -20.84 2.37 -9.91
C ALA A 456 -20.53 0.94 -9.48
N PHE A 457 -21.20 -0.08 -10.04
CA PHE A 457 -20.88 -1.48 -9.78
C PHE A 457 -19.51 -1.87 -10.33
N LEU A 458 -19.10 -1.38 -11.48
CA LEU A 458 -17.75 -1.57 -12.00
C LEU A 458 -16.69 -1.09 -10.99
N GLN A 459 -16.83 0.14 -10.50
CA GLN A 459 -15.93 0.72 -9.52
C GLN A 459 -15.99 -0.01 -8.17
N PHE A 460 -17.20 -0.42 -7.76
CA PHE A 460 -17.38 -1.21 -6.55
C PHE A 460 -16.62 -2.54 -6.63
N PHE A 461 -16.73 -3.30 -7.73
CA PHE A 461 -16.06 -4.59 -7.87
C PHE A 461 -14.58 -4.50 -8.18
N PHE A 462 -14.08 -3.39 -8.69
CA PHE A 462 -12.65 -3.14 -8.67
C PHE A 462 -12.12 -3.09 -7.23
N ASN A 463 -12.80 -2.37 -6.34
CA ASN A 463 -12.35 -2.12 -4.96
C ASN A 463 -12.76 -3.23 -3.98
N PHE A 464 -13.94 -3.86 -4.17
CA PHE A 464 -14.28 -5.15 -3.59
C PHE A 464 -13.70 -6.28 -4.44
N GLY A 465 -12.41 -6.24 -4.69
CA GLY A 465 -11.78 -7.18 -5.59
C GLY A 465 -10.29 -6.93 -5.74
N ALA A 466 -9.88 -6.94 -7.01
CA ALA A 466 -8.47 -6.93 -7.38
C ALA A 466 -7.71 -5.69 -6.89
N ASN A 467 -8.32 -4.51 -6.83
CA ASN A 467 -7.62 -3.30 -6.41
C ASN A 467 -7.07 -3.41 -4.97
N THR A 468 -7.86 -3.96 -4.04
CA THR A 468 -7.38 -4.18 -2.66
C THR A 468 -6.48 -5.40 -2.56
N THR A 469 -6.81 -6.51 -3.25
CA THR A 469 -6.08 -7.75 -3.06
C THR A 469 -4.72 -7.78 -3.74
N THR A 470 -4.51 -7.10 -4.86
CA THR A 470 -3.18 -6.96 -5.49
C THR A 470 -2.18 -6.23 -4.61
N TYR A 471 -2.66 -5.35 -3.73
CA TYR A 471 -1.85 -4.73 -2.68
C TYR A 471 -1.60 -5.69 -1.50
N CYS A 472 -2.63 -6.41 -1.04
CA CYS A 472 -2.52 -7.29 0.12
C CYS A 472 -1.63 -8.53 -0.16
N TYR A 473 -1.75 -9.12 -1.36
CA TYR A 473 -1.05 -10.36 -1.70
C TYR A 473 0.47 -10.28 -1.53
N PRO A 474 1.20 -9.34 -2.17
CA PRO A 474 2.65 -9.29 -2.03
C PRO A 474 3.09 -9.00 -0.59
N ALA A 475 2.26 -8.31 0.20
CA ALA A 475 2.51 -8.04 1.61
C ALA A 475 2.39 -9.29 2.49
N GLU A 476 1.55 -10.26 2.11
CA GLU A 476 1.22 -11.45 2.91
C GLU A 476 1.87 -12.74 2.39
N VAL A 477 2.29 -12.80 1.13
CA VAL A 477 2.83 -14.02 0.51
C VAL A 477 4.35 -14.12 0.59
N PHE A 478 5.05 -12.99 0.62
CA PHE A 478 6.51 -12.97 0.62
C PHE A 478 7.09 -12.85 2.03
N PRO A 479 8.19 -13.59 2.34
CA PRO A 479 8.84 -13.53 3.64
C PRO A 479 9.37 -12.13 3.96
N THR A 480 9.43 -11.79 5.25
CA THR A 480 9.83 -10.46 5.76
C THR A 480 11.15 -9.97 5.17
N ARG A 481 12.10 -10.90 4.92
CA ARG A 481 13.42 -10.61 4.38
C ARG A 481 13.38 -9.99 2.97
N PHE A 482 12.43 -10.39 2.12
CA PHE A 482 12.31 -9.97 0.71
C PHE A 482 11.03 -9.21 0.42
N ARG A 483 10.20 -9.00 1.43
CA ARG A 483 8.83 -8.49 1.29
C ARG A 483 8.75 -7.13 0.62
N ALA A 484 9.54 -6.17 1.06
CA ALA A 484 9.46 -4.81 0.52
C ALA A 484 9.95 -4.77 -0.94
N SER A 485 11.01 -5.50 -1.27
CA SER A 485 11.51 -5.60 -2.65
C SER A 485 10.49 -6.27 -3.57
N ALA A 486 9.93 -7.42 -3.17
CA ALA A 486 8.96 -8.15 -3.98
C ALA A 486 7.62 -7.40 -4.11
N HIS A 487 7.17 -6.74 -3.03
CA HIS A 487 6.01 -5.85 -3.07
C HIS A 487 6.25 -4.66 -4.00
N GLY A 488 7.41 -4.02 -3.90
CA GLY A 488 7.81 -2.92 -4.78
C GLY A 488 7.82 -3.34 -6.26
N MET A 489 8.37 -4.53 -6.58
CA MET A 489 8.35 -5.08 -7.94
C MET A 489 6.90 -5.29 -8.44
N SER A 490 6.06 -5.90 -7.62
CA SER A 490 4.66 -6.16 -7.98
C SER A 490 3.90 -4.86 -8.23
N ALA A 491 4.08 -3.87 -7.37
CA ALA A 491 3.47 -2.56 -7.49
C ALA A 491 4.01 -1.77 -8.70
N ALA A 492 5.32 -1.86 -8.99
CA ALA A 492 5.95 -1.24 -10.16
C ALA A 492 5.37 -1.79 -11.48
N CYS A 493 5.12 -3.11 -11.54
CA CYS A 493 4.42 -3.71 -12.68
C CYS A 493 3.00 -3.13 -12.81
N GLY A 494 2.26 -2.94 -11.70
CA GLY A 494 0.97 -2.27 -11.72
C GLY A 494 1.08 -0.86 -12.30
N LYS A 495 2.00 -0.04 -11.80
CA LYS A 495 2.18 1.33 -12.32
C LYS A 495 2.63 1.37 -13.78
N ALA A 496 3.37 0.37 -14.27
CA ALA A 496 3.64 0.22 -15.69
C ALA A 496 2.33 0.06 -16.48
N GLY A 497 1.37 -0.72 -16.00
CA GLY A 497 0.02 -0.83 -16.57
C GLY A 497 -0.73 0.50 -16.58
N ALA A 498 -0.67 1.26 -15.49
CA ALA A 498 -1.25 2.59 -15.40
C ALA A 498 -0.64 3.59 -16.41
N ILE A 499 0.69 3.54 -16.62
CA ILE A 499 1.39 4.37 -17.61
C ILE A 499 0.91 4.05 -19.02
N VAL A 500 0.92 2.76 -19.39
CA VAL A 500 0.43 2.30 -20.70
C VAL A 500 -0.98 2.82 -20.96
N SER A 501 -1.84 2.69 -19.97
CA SER A 501 -3.23 3.13 -20.06
C SER A 501 -3.37 4.64 -20.18
N ALA A 502 -2.64 5.42 -19.35
CA ALA A 502 -2.69 6.87 -19.39
C ALA A 502 -2.21 7.46 -20.72
N LEU A 503 -1.18 6.87 -21.32
CA LEU A 503 -0.61 7.34 -22.60
C LEU A 503 -1.41 6.86 -23.81
N ALA A 504 -1.93 5.62 -23.77
CA ALA A 504 -2.58 5.00 -24.91
C ALA A 504 -4.07 5.32 -25.02
N PHE A 505 -4.79 5.56 -23.93
CA PHE A 505 -6.26 5.63 -23.91
C PHE A 505 -6.81 6.66 -24.88
N ASN A 506 -6.37 7.92 -24.80
CA ASN A 506 -6.90 9.00 -25.62
C ASN A 506 -6.66 8.77 -27.12
N SER A 507 -5.45 8.32 -27.47
CA SER A 507 -5.11 8.00 -28.87
C SER A 507 -5.88 6.81 -29.38
N LEU A 508 -6.05 5.78 -28.56
CA LEU A 508 -6.73 4.57 -28.94
C LEU A 508 -8.24 4.80 -29.03
N SER A 509 -8.83 5.50 -28.07
CA SER A 509 -10.25 5.86 -28.06
C SER A 509 -10.66 6.70 -29.29
N LYS A 510 -9.78 7.61 -29.73
CA LYS A 510 -10.01 8.39 -30.98
C LYS A 510 -9.93 7.52 -32.24
N LYS A 511 -9.12 6.46 -32.26
CA LYS A 511 -8.92 5.59 -33.42
C LYS A 511 -9.95 4.48 -33.56
N ILE A 512 -10.27 3.79 -32.46
CA ILE A 512 -11.12 2.58 -32.47
C ILE A 512 -12.43 2.76 -31.69
N GLY A 513 -12.62 3.91 -31.05
CA GLY A 513 -13.78 4.21 -30.21
C GLY A 513 -13.64 3.72 -28.78
N THR A 514 -14.29 4.43 -27.85
CA THR A 514 -14.30 4.10 -26.42
C THR A 514 -14.83 2.68 -26.14
N PRO A 515 -15.92 2.20 -26.76
CA PRO A 515 -16.40 0.83 -26.52
C PRO A 515 -15.35 -0.24 -26.79
N ALA A 516 -14.56 -0.09 -27.86
CA ALA A 516 -13.50 -1.05 -28.18
C ALA A 516 -12.39 -1.05 -27.12
N VAL A 517 -12.05 0.11 -26.53
CA VAL A 517 -11.10 0.21 -25.43
C VAL A 517 -11.64 -0.48 -24.18
N LEU A 518 -12.93 -0.34 -23.87
CA LEU A 518 -13.55 -1.04 -22.75
C LEU A 518 -13.53 -2.58 -22.94
N TRP A 519 -13.64 -3.08 -24.19
CA TRP A 519 -13.44 -4.51 -24.48
C TRP A 519 -12.00 -4.99 -24.24
N ILE A 520 -10.99 -4.12 -24.46
CA ILE A 520 -9.61 -4.44 -24.09
C ILE A 520 -9.49 -4.57 -22.57
N PHE A 521 -10.11 -3.66 -21.81
CA PHE A 521 -10.12 -3.72 -20.34
C PHE A 521 -10.88 -4.96 -19.82
N PHE A 522 -11.97 -5.34 -20.46
CA PHE A 522 -12.64 -6.61 -20.23
C PHE A 522 -11.67 -7.79 -20.35
N GLY A 523 -10.90 -7.84 -21.45
CA GLY A 523 -9.89 -8.88 -21.68
C GLY A 523 -8.81 -8.89 -20.59
N CYS A 524 -8.35 -7.72 -20.15
CA CYS A 524 -7.40 -7.59 -19.04
C CYS A 524 -7.97 -8.18 -17.74
N CYS A 525 -9.24 -7.92 -17.42
CA CYS A 525 -9.87 -8.46 -16.23
C CYS A 525 -10.03 -9.99 -16.30
N ILE A 526 -10.43 -10.55 -17.44
CA ILE A 526 -10.50 -12.01 -17.62
C ILE A 526 -9.12 -12.66 -17.46
N ALA A 527 -8.10 -12.08 -18.09
CA ALA A 527 -6.72 -12.55 -17.93
C ALA A 527 -6.24 -12.45 -16.46
N GLY A 528 -6.58 -11.34 -15.78
CA GLY A 528 -6.26 -11.15 -14.35
C GLY A 528 -6.86 -12.22 -13.45
N ALA A 529 -8.13 -12.61 -13.71
CA ALA A 529 -8.76 -13.73 -13.01
C ALA A 529 -7.99 -15.05 -13.26
N GLY A 530 -7.56 -15.29 -14.51
CA GLY A 530 -6.74 -16.45 -14.87
C GLY A 530 -5.39 -16.48 -14.17
N PHE A 531 -4.64 -15.38 -14.17
CA PHE A 531 -3.35 -15.29 -13.49
C PHE A 531 -3.46 -15.37 -11.97
N THR A 532 -4.60 -15.01 -11.38
CA THR A 532 -4.87 -15.20 -9.95
C THR A 532 -4.81 -16.68 -9.55
N LEU A 533 -5.04 -17.62 -10.46
CA LEU A 533 -4.92 -19.05 -10.17
C LEU A 533 -3.50 -19.49 -9.82
N LEU A 534 -2.48 -18.75 -10.25
CA LEU A 534 -1.06 -18.99 -9.87
C LEU A 534 -0.78 -18.67 -8.39
N LEU A 535 -1.65 -17.86 -7.76
CA LEU A 535 -1.46 -17.39 -6.40
C LEU A 535 -2.04 -18.41 -5.39
N PRO A 536 -1.33 -18.70 -4.29
CA PRO A 536 -1.87 -19.50 -3.18
C PRO A 536 -2.88 -18.67 -2.37
N GLU A 537 -3.80 -19.29 -1.64
CA GLU A 537 -4.53 -18.58 -0.59
C GLU A 537 -3.59 -18.34 0.60
N VAL A 538 -3.55 -17.09 1.08
CA VAL A 538 -2.61 -16.67 2.14
C VAL A 538 -3.28 -16.37 3.48
N ARG A 539 -4.60 -16.56 3.58
CA ARG A 539 -5.35 -16.35 4.81
C ARG A 539 -4.82 -17.23 5.94
N GLY A 540 -4.43 -16.60 7.05
CA GLY A 540 -3.92 -17.31 8.23
C GLY A 540 -2.57 -18.02 8.01
N ARG A 541 -1.83 -17.67 6.95
CA ARG A 541 -0.51 -18.23 6.62
C ARG A 541 0.59 -17.22 6.91
N ASP A 542 1.57 -17.61 7.75
CA ASP A 542 2.76 -16.78 7.97
C ASP A 542 3.85 -17.14 6.96
N PRO A 543 4.24 -16.19 6.08
CA PRO A 543 5.24 -16.45 5.05
C PRO A 543 6.64 -16.71 5.62
N ASP A 544 6.97 -16.17 6.80
CA ASP A 544 8.28 -16.36 7.41
C ASP A 544 8.46 -17.81 7.90
N ILE A 545 7.39 -18.42 8.38
CA ILE A 545 7.43 -19.81 8.84
C ILE A 545 7.40 -20.78 7.67
N VAL A 546 6.62 -20.48 6.64
CA VAL A 546 6.67 -21.27 5.41
C VAL A 546 8.09 -21.27 4.84
N TYR A 547 8.74 -20.11 4.83
CA TYR A 547 10.12 -19.98 4.38
C TYR A 547 11.10 -20.78 5.24
N ALA A 548 10.93 -20.78 6.56
CA ALA A 548 11.75 -21.59 7.46
C ALA A 548 11.59 -23.10 7.25
N GLU A 549 10.36 -23.57 7.05
CA GLU A 549 10.08 -24.98 6.76
C GLU A 549 10.74 -25.40 5.44
N GLU A 550 10.66 -24.56 4.42
CA GLU A 550 11.30 -24.79 3.12
C GLU A 550 12.82 -24.84 3.23
N GLN A 551 13.45 -23.97 4.02
CA GLN A 551 14.89 -24.00 4.27
C GLN A 551 15.31 -25.29 5.00
N ARG A 552 14.56 -25.73 6.01
CA ARG A 552 14.83 -27.00 6.71
C ARG A 552 14.69 -28.22 5.79
N GLU A 553 13.68 -28.21 4.91
CA GLU A 553 13.49 -29.28 3.94
C GLU A 553 14.66 -29.32 2.94
N TYR A 554 15.11 -28.16 2.49
CA TYR A 554 16.27 -28.04 1.62
C TYR A 554 17.55 -28.58 2.29
N GLU A 555 17.80 -28.19 3.54
CA GLU A 555 18.95 -28.70 4.33
C GLU A 555 18.90 -30.22 4.56
N ARG A 556 17.72 -30.80 4.76
CA ARG A 556 17.54 -32.24 4.90
C ARG A 556 17.82 -32.99 3.60
N THR A 557 17.47 -32.42 2.46
CA THR A 557 17.57 -33.06 1.15
C THR A 557 18.96 -32.89 0.50
N HIS A 558 19.64 -31.78 0.75
CA HIS A 558 20.90 -31.43 0.09
C HIS A 558 22.10 -31.35 1.03
N GLY A 559 21.93 -31.64 2.33
CA GLY A 559 22.94 -31.46 3.35
C GLY A 559 23.11 -29.98 3.76
N ARG A 560 23.62 -29.72 4.97
CA ARG A 560 23.93 -28.36 5.42
C ARG A 560 24.91 -27.71 4.45
N LEU A 561 24.50 -26.69 3.76
CA LEU A 561 25.41 -25.80 3.06
C LEU A 561 26.32 -25.14 4.11
N ALA A 562 27.61 -25.35 4.01
CA ALA A 562 28.58 -24.62 4.81
C ALA A 562 28.46 -23.13 4.47
N HIS A 563 28.00 -22.35 5.43
CA HIS A 563 27.92 -20.88 5.35
C HIS A 563 29.28 -20.26 5.64
#